data_b200f5ee1747a0ac9258ac516c6ebc2b
#
_entry.id   b200f5ee1747a0ac9258ac516c6ebc2b
#
_cell.length_a   1.000
_cell.length_b   1.000
_cell.length_c   1.000
_cell.angle_alpha   90.00
_cell.angle_beta   90.00
_cell.angle_gamma   90.00
#
_symmetry.space_group_name_H-M   'P 1'
#
loop_
_entity.id
_entity.type
_entity.pdbx_description
1 polymer ?
#
loop_
_entity_poly.entity_id
_entity_poly.type
_entity_poly.pdbx_seq_one_letter_code
_entity_poly.pdbx_strand_id
1 'polypeptide(L)'
;LMDHIYLALTDHLAFAAKRIRNGVILQNFYTLDMKKFNPREFQVGEYAVQLMSRKLNVEVPLDEAGNIAFHFINAQYDNPSNSQNLIIAHAVSAVLDIVKYTLGLTYNEDSLSYSRYVTHIRLFVQRLVSHNQLPEDTSPLLYDQIAPVCQKEFACVDKIQIYVSEQFQAQITNQERLYLARHIHRILEDQS
;
A
#
# COMPACT_ATOMS: atom_id res chain seq x y z
N LEU A 1 -2.89 13.36 -20.48
CA LEU A 1 -1.81 13.67 -19.53
C LEU A 1 -1.74 15.18 -19.35
N MET A 2 -1.65 15.64 -18.12
CA MET A 2 -1.56 17.08 -17.83
C MET A 2 -0.13 17.59 -18.09
N ASP A 3 -0.01 18.84 -18.55
CA ASP A 3 1.28 19.41 -18.99
C ASP A 3 2.35 19.44 -17.87
N HIS A 4 1.93 19.49 -16.61
CA HIS A 4 2.87 19.50 -15.47
C HIS A 4 3.66 18.19 -15.29
N ILE A 5 3.26 17.06 -15.93
CA ILE A 5 4.01 15.81 -15.83
C ILE A 5 5.45 15.97 -16.35
N TYR A 6 5.63 16.78 -17.42
CA TYR A 6 6.96 16.96 -18.00
C TYR A 6 7.94 17.55 -16.99
N LEU A 7 7.50 18.55 -16.23
CA LEU A 7 8.35 19.16 -15.21
C LEU A 7 8.59 18.20 -14.05
N ALA A 8 7.51 17.66 -13.47
CA ALA A 8 7.61 16.78 -12.31
C ALA A 8 8.43 15.49 -12.60
N LEU A 9 8.25 14.91 -13.79
CA LEU A 9 8.99 13.72 -14.19
C LEU A 9 10.45 14.05 -14.49
N THR A 10 10.73 15.20 -15.14
CA THR A 10 12.10 15.64 -15.41
C THR A 10 12.88 15.86 -14.12
N ASP A 11 12.29 16.53 -13.14
CA ASP A 11 12.90 16.76 -11.83
C ASP A 11 13.15 15.42 -11.12
N HIS A 12 12.14 14.53 -11.10
CA HIS A 12 12.30 13.20 -10.52
C HIS A 12 13.45 12.43 -11.16
N LEU A 13 13.51 12.36 -12.49
CA LEU A 13 14.58 11.63 -13.22
C LEU A 13 15.97 12.24 -12.96
N ALA A 14 16.07 13.57 -12.88
CA ALA A 14 17.33 14.24 -12.56
C ALA A 14 17.81 13.91 -11.14
N PHE A 15 16.89 13.94 -10.15
CA PHE A 15 17.19 13.54 -8.77
C PHE A 15 17.56 12.06 -8.67
N ALA A 16 16.80 11.18 -9.32
CA ALA A 16 17.08 9.75 -9.34
C ALA A 16 18.45 9.46 -9.94
N ALA A 17 18.79 10.07 -11.08
CA ALA A 17 20.09 9.92 -11.71
C ALA A 17 21.25 10.36 -10.81
N LYS A 18 21.10 11.51 -10.12
CA LYS A 18 22.11 12.01 -9.16
C LYS A 18 22.26 11.07 -7.97
N ARG A 19 21.15 10.61 -7.40
CA ARG A 19 21.13 9.71 -6.25
C ARG A 19 21.77 8.37 -6.55
N ILE A 20 21.39 7.75 -7.67
CA ILE A 20 21.91 6.44 -8.10
C ILE A 20 23.41 6.51 -8.38
N ARG A 21 23.89 7.57 -9.03
CA ARG A 21 25.33 7.78 -9.23
C ARG A 21 26.11 7.89 -7.92
N ASN A 22 25.46 8.36 -6.86
CA ASN A 22 26.06 8.45 -5.52
C ASN A 22 25.85 7.16 -4.70
N GLY A 23 25.35 6.07 -5.30
CA GLY A 23 25.14 4.79 -4.64
C GLY A 23 23.94 4.76 -3.68
N VAL A 24 23.07 5.78 -3.69
CA VAL A 24 21.89 5.83 -2.84
C VAL A 24 20.70 5.22 -3.58
N ILE A 25 20.23 4.07 -3.07
CA ILE A 25 19.07 3.34 -3.58
C ILE A 25 17.90 3.59 -2.64
N LEU A 26 16.77 4.02 -3.16
CA LEU A 26 15.51 4.10 -2.42
C LEU A 26 14.68 2.86 -2.72
N GLN A 27 14.19 2.22 -1.68
CA GLN A 27 13.24 1.12 -1.83
C GLN A 27 11.83 1.70 -2.02
N ASN A 28 11.12 1.17 -3.01
CA ASN A 28 9.71 1.48 -3.21
C ASN A 28 8.89 0.22 -2.90
N PHE A 29 8.29 0.17 -1.72
CA PHE A 29 7.48 -0.96 -1.27
C PHE A 29 6.24 -1.22 -2.12
N TYR A 30 5.85 -0.26 -2.96
CA TYR A 30 4.68 -0.36 -3.84
C TYR A 30 5.02 -0.83 -5.27
N THR A 31 6.28 -1.14 -5.57
CA THR A 31 6.73 -1.52 -6.92
C THR A 31 5.94 -2.72 -7.47
N LEU A 32 5.77 -3.77 -6.67
CA LEU A 32 5.02 -4.96 -7.07
C LEU A 32 3.52 -4.68 -7.24
N ASP A 33 2.97 -3.81 -6.40
CA ASP A 33 1.57 -3.41 -6.49
C ASP A 33 1.33 -2.54 -7.72
N MET A 34 2.24 -1.61 -8.01
CA MET A 34 2.19 -0.82 -9.24
C MET A 34 2.20 -1.72 -10.48
N LYS A 35 3.07 -2.73 -10.50
CA LYS A 35 3.11 -3.72 -11.58
C LYS A 35 1.79 -4.48 -11.75
N LYS A 36 1.17 -4.86 -10.64
CA LYS A 36 -0.07 -5.65 -10.62
C LYS A 36 -1.30 -4.83 -11.01
N PHE A 37 -1.43 -3.61 -10.49
CA PHE A 37 -2.65 -2.81 -10.58
C PHE A 37 -2.61 -1.70 -11.64
N ASN A 38 -1.40 -1.30 -12.05
CA ASN A 38 -1.17 -0.28 -13.08
C ASN A 38 -0.13 -0.78 -14.10
N PRO A 39 -0.40 -1.92 -14.77
CA PRO A 39 0.61 -2.60 -15.61
C PRO A 39 1.06 -1.75 -16.79
N ARG A 40 0.20 -0.87 -17.33
CA ARG A 40 0.55 0.02 -18.45
C ARG A 40 1.54 1.09 -18.03
N GLU A 41 1.25 1.78 -16.94
CA GLU A 41 2.11 2.81 -16.38
C GLU A 41 3.42 2.21 -15.88
N PHE A 42 3.35 1.02 -15.29
CA PHE A 42 4.54 0.29 -14.84
C PHE A 42 5.44 -0.11 -16.01
N GLN A 43 4.90 -0.56 -17.15
CA GLN A 43 5.69 -0.83 -18.36
C GLN A 43 6.42 0.41 -18.88
N VAL A 44 5.79 1.60 -18.80
CA VAL A 44 6.47 2.86 -19.13
C VAL A 44 7.63 3.11 -18.16
N GLY A 45 7.42 2.85 -16.87
CA GLY A 45 8.46 2.91 -15.85
C GLY A 45 9.62 1.95 -16.12
N GLU A 46 9.33 0.69 -16.44
CA GLU A 46 10.35 -0.31 -16.81
C GLU A 46 11.18 0.13 -18.02
N TYR A 47 10.53 0.67 -19.04
CA TYR A 47 11.21 1.22 -20.22
C TYR A 47 12.13 2.39 -19.85
N ALA A 48 11.64 3.32 -19.01
CA ALA A 48 12.44 4.44 -18.54
C ALA A 48 13.67 4.00 -17.73
N VAL A 49 13.51 3.02 -16.83
CA VAL A 49 14.61 2.42 -16.06
C VAL A 49 15.67 1.82 -16.98
N GLN A 50 15.28 1.07 -18.01
CA GLN A 50 16.21 0.52 -19.00
C GLN A 50 16.94 1.61 -19.79
N LEU A 51 16.25 2.68 -20.16
CA LEU A 51 16.83 3.82 -20.86
C LEU A 51 17.82 4.56 -19.98
N MET A 52 17.48 4.81 -18.71
CA MET A 52 18.36 5.43 -17.72
C MET A 52 19.60 4.58 -17.49
N SER A 53 19.45 3.28 -17.29
CA SER A 53 20.59 2.37 -17.07
C SER A 53 21.59 2.43 -18.22
N ARG A 54 21.10 2.44 -19.46
CA ARG A 54 21.94 2.57 -20.66
C ARG A 54 22.61 3.93 -20.77
N LYS A 55 21.87 5.03 -20.51
CA LYS A 55 22.39 6.40 -20.65
C LYS A 55 23.34 6.80 -19.54
N LEU A 56 23.12 6.32 -18.33
CA LEU A 56 23.94 6.63 -17.17
C LEU A 56 25.10 5.65 -16.98
N ASN A 57 25.09 4.52 -17.70
CA ASN A 57 26.02 3.40 -17.56
C ASN A 57 26.10 2.89 -16.10
N VAL A 58 24.94 2.80 -15.44
CA VAL A 58 24.76 2.26 -14.07
C VAL A 58 23.52 1.41 -14.03
N GLU A 59 23.46 0.46 -13.10
CA GLU A 59 22.25 -0.30 -12.85
C GLU A 59 21.24 0.57 -12.10
N VAL A 60 20.08 0.80 -12.72
CA VAL A 60 18.96 1.53 -12.11
C VAL A 60 18.02 0.51 -11.49
N PRO A 61 17.71 0.60 -10.18
CA PRO A 61 16.82 -0.35 -9.51
C PRO A 61 15.41 -0.36 -10.11
N LEU A 62 14.77 -1.53 -10.11
CA LEU A 62 13.38 -1.70 -10.58
C LEU A 62 12.38 -0.85 -9.79
N ASP A 63 12.72 -0.50 -8.56
CA ASP A 63 11.90 0.39 -7.72
C ASP A 63 11.67 1.76 -8.35
N GLU A 64 12.59 2.24 -9.17
CA GLU A 64 12.39 3.48 -9.93
C GLU A 64 11.29 3.34 -10.99
N ALA A 65 11.03 2.14 -11.50
CA ALA A 65 9.89 1.91 -12.40
C ALA A 65 8.55 2.19 -11.68
N GLY A 66 8.43 1.78 -10.43
CA GLY A 66 7.27 2.11 -9.59
C GLY A 66 7.13 3.61 -9.34
N ASN A 67 8.23 4.30 -9.04
CA ASN A 67 8.24 5.74 -8.82
C ASN A 67 7.83 6.51 -10.10
N ILE A 68 8.36 6.11 -11.25
CA ILE A 68 8.02 6.70 -12.55
C ILE A 68 6.56 6.43 -12.91
N ALA A 69 6.09 5.19 -12.74
CA ALA A 69 4.69 4.83 -12.94
C ALA A 69 3.75 5.71 -12.12
N PHE A 70 4.10 6.00 -10.88
CA PHE A 70 3.33 6.88 -10.01
C PHE A 70 3.17 8.30 -10.57
N HIS A 71 4.20 8.87 -11.20
CA HIS A 71 4.09 10.17 -11.89
C HIS A 71 3.10 10.13 -13.05
N PHE A 72 3.09 9.03 -13.83
CA PHE A 72 2.11 8.86 -14.92
C PHE A 72 0.69 8.69 -14.40
N ILE A 73 0.50 7.93 -13.33
CA ILE A 73 -0.80 7.74 -12.69
C ILE A 73 -1.35 9.10 -12.21
N ASN A 74 -0.54 9.89 -11.52
CA ASN A 74 -0.95 11.20 -11.01
C ASN A 74 -1.25 12.22 -12.12
N ALA A 75 -0.66 12.07 -13.29
CA ALA A 75 -0.89 12.96 -14.42
C ALA A 75 -2.14 12.60 -15.25
N GLN A 76 -2.84 11.52 -14.92
CA GLN A 76 -4.09 11.10 -15.58
C GLN A 76 -5.31 11.57 -14.79
N TYR A 77 -5.44 12.88 -14.58
CA TYR A 77 -6.42 13.48 -13.65
C TYR A 77 -7.89 13.14 -13.90
N ASP A 78 -8.26 12.79 -15.13
CA ASP A 78 -9.64 12.44 -15.50
C ASP A 78 -9.93 10.93 -15.48
N ASN A 79 -9.00 10.11 -14.97
CA ASN A 79 -9.21 8.67 -14.91
C ASN A 79 -9.81 8.29 -13.54
N PRO A 80 -11.00 7.65 -13.50
CA PRO A 80 -11.61 7.16 -12.26
C PRO A 80 -10.66 6.30 -11.41
N SER A 81 -9.73 5.59 -12.06
CA SER A 81 -8.69 4.79 -11.38
C SER A 81 -7.73 5.63 -10.53
N ASN A 82 -7.52 6.93 -10.85
CA ASN A 82 -6.63 7.79 -10.07
C ASN A 82 -7.25 8.26 -8.77
N SER A 83 -8.54 8.61 -8.80
CA SER A 83 -9.28 8.94 -7.58
C SER A 83 -9.33 7.74 -6.64
N GLN A 84 -9.53 6.53 -7.17
CA GLN A 84 -9.49 5.31 -6.37
C GLN A 84 -8.11 5.04 -5.76
N ASN A 85 -7.03 5.21 -6.51
CA ASN A 85 -5.67 5.01 -5.99
C ASN A 85 -5.31 5.99 -4.86
N LEU A 86 -5.75 7.25 -4.97
CA LEU A 86 -5.59 8.23 -3.89
C LEU A 86 -6.44 7.86 -2.67
N ILE A 87 -7.68 7.44 -2.86
CA ILE A 87 -8.56 6.95 -1.79
C ILE A 87 -7.91 5.75 -1.09
N ILE A 88 -7.39 4.79 -1.86
CA ILE A 88 -6.70 3.61 -1.32
C ILE A 88 -5.45 4.04 -0.52
N ALA A 89 -4.62 4.92 -1.05
CA ALA A 89 -3.42 5.38 -0.36
C ALA A 89 -3.74 6.07 0.97
N HIS A 90 -4.73 6.97 0.99
CA HIS A 90 -5.19 7.63 2.21
C HIS A 90 -5.78 6.65 3.22
N ALA A 91 -6.60 5.70 2.76
CA ALA A 91 -7.20 4.71 3.64
C ALA A 91 -6.17 3.74 4.24
N VAL A 92 -5.17 3.33 3.45
CA VAL A 92 -4.05 2.52 3.95
C VAL A 92 -3.31 3.26 5.04
N SER A 93 -2.93 4.52 4.81
CA SER A 93 -2.25 5.35 5.81
C SER A 93 -3.07 5.47 7.09
N ALA A 94 -4.37 5.77 6.96
CA ALA A 94 -5.26 5.90 8.12
C ALA A 94 -5.37 4.60 8.93
N VAL A 95 -5.50 3.44 8.26
CA VAL A 95 -5.54 2.14 8.95
C VAL A 95 -4.22 1.83 9.65
N LEU A 96 -3.08 2.09 9.01
CA LEU A 96 -1.77 1.91 9.64
C LEU A 96 -1.62 2.80 10.89
N ASP A 97 -2.06 4.05 10.82
CA ASP A 97 -2.04 4.99 11.94
C ASP A 97 -2.97 4.55 13.08
N ILE A 98 -4.19 4.09 12.77
CA ILE A 98 -5.11 3.54 13.76
C ILE A 98 -4.45 2.40 14.54
N VAL A 99 -3.81 1.46 13.84
CA VAL A 99 -3.12 0.33 14.47
C VAL A 99 -1.94 0.82 15.30
N LYS A 100 -1.10 1.68 14.73
CA LYS A 100 0.07 2.26 15.42
C LYS A 100 -0.30 2.91 16.75
N TYR A 101 -1.27 3.84 16.71
CA TYR A 101 -1.65 4.59 17.91
C TYR A 101 -2.48 3.77 18.90
N THR A 102 -3.30 2.82 18.42
CA THR A 102 -4.10 1.96 19.32
C THR A 102 -3.23 1.02 20.13
N LEU A 103 -2.18 0.49 19.51
CA LEU A 103 -1.32 -0.54 20.11
C LEU A 103 0.03 0.02 20.58
N GLY A 104 0.30 1.31 20.39
CA GLY A 104 1.55 1.94 20.80
C GLY A 104 2.77 1.43 20.04
N LEU A 105 2.61 1.07 18.77
CA LEU A 105 3.67 0.47 17.95
C LEU A 105 4.63 1.52 17.40
N THR A 106 5.89 1.10 17.23
CA THR A 106 6.87 1.83 16.43
C THR A 106 7.27 0.93 15.26
N TYR A 107 6.82 1.26 14.06
CA TYR A 107 7.11 0.44 12.88
C TYR A 107 8.60 0.52 12.50
N ASN A 108 9.21 -0.66 12.29
CA ASN A 108 10.46 -0.76 11.56
C ASN A 108 10.12 -0.87 10.05
N GLU A 109 10.11 0.28 9.38
CA GLU A 109 9.68 0.39 7.97
C GLU A 109 10.61 -0.38 7.01
N ASP A 110 11.84 -0.65 7.41
CA ASP A 110 12.82 -1.42 6.63
C ASP A 110 12.63 -2.94 6.78
N SER A 111 11.75 -3.38 7.69
CA SER A 111 11.54 -4.81 7.93
C SER A 111 10.65 -5.46 6.87
N LEU A 112 10.97 -6.73 6.57
CA LEU A 112 10.13 -7.56 5.69
C LEU A 112 8.72 -7.75 6.26
N SER A 113 8.59 -7.82 7.57
CA SER A 113 7.33 -7.97 8.27
C SER A 113 6.45 -6.74 8.10
N TYR A 114 7.01 -5.54 8.23
CA TYR A 114 6.27 -4.31 7.96
C TYR A 114 5.82 -4.21 6.49
N SER A 115 6.71 -4.50 5.55
CA SER A 115 6.37 -4.51 4.12
C SER A 115 5.21 -5.48 3.80
N ARG A 116 5.23 -6.68 4.38
CA ARG A 116 4.13 -7.64 4.26
C ARG A 116 2.84 -7.14 4.90
N TYR A 117 2.95 -6.55 6.10
CA TYR A 117 1.81 -6.00 6.81
C TYR A 117 1.13 -4.89 5.99
N VAL A 118 1.87 -3.91 5.48
CA VAL A 118 1.37 -2.85 4.58
C VAL A 118 0.67 -3.45 3.35
N THR A 119 1.27 -4.47 2.73
CA THR A 119 0.66 -5.16 1.58
C THR A 119 -0.71 -5.75 1.95
N HIS A 120 -0.84 -6.38 3.11
CA HIS A 120 -2.10 -6.97 3.55
C HIS A 120 -3.17 -5.93 3.89
N ILE A 121 -2.79 -4.82 4.53
CA ILE A 121 -3.69 -3.68 4.75
C ILE A 121 -4.16 -3.09 3.42
N ARG A 122 -3.25 -2.94 2.46
CA ARG A 122 -3.62 -2.45 1.13
C ARG A 122 -4.60 -3.37 0.40
N LEU A 123 -4.40 -4.69 0.45
CA LEU A 123 -5.33 -5.66 -0.15
C LEU A 123 -6.72 -5.58 0.48
N PHE A 124 -6.80 -5.41 1.80
CA PHE A 124 -8.06 -5.17 2.49
C PHE A 124 -8.75 -3.89 1.98
N VAL A 125 -8.04 -2.76 1.97
CA VAL A 125 -8.57 -1.47 1.51
C VAL A 125 -9.01 -1.53 0.04
N GLN A 126 -8.27 -2.23 -0.82
CA GLN A 126 -8.67 -2.42 -2.22
C GLN A 126 -9.98 -3.19 -2.35
N ARG A 127 -10.16 -4.27 -1.57
CA ARG A 127 -11.43 -5.01 -1.55
C ARG A 127 -12.58 -4.15 -1.04
N LEU A 128 -12.32 -3.32 -0.02
CA LEU A 128 -13.29 -2.38 0.52
C LEU A 128 -13.75 -1.36 -0.54
N VAL A 129 -12.81 -0.68 -1.19
CA VAL A 129 -13.08 0.35 -2.21
C VAL A 129 -13.72 -0.24 -3.46
N SER A 130 -13.39 -1.47 -3.83
CA SER A 130 -13.98 -2.18 -4.97
C SER A 130 -15.30 -2.90 -4.63
N HIS A 131 -15.82 -2.76 -3.41
CA HIS A 131 -17.01 -3.48 -2.92
C HIS A 131 -16.93 -5.00 -3.10
N ASN A 132 -15.73 -5.56 -2.99
CA ASN A 132 -15.44 -6.98 -3.16
C ASN A 132 -14.77 -7.56 -1.91
N GLN A 133 -15.36 -7.32 -0.76
CA GLN A 133 -14.89 -7.84 0.52
C GLN A 133 -14.93 -9.37 0.55
N LEU A 134 -14.13 -9.98 1.42
CA LEU A 134 -14.24 -11.39 1.72
C LEU A 134 -15.68 -11.70 2.16
N PRO A 135 -16.26 -12.81 1.69
CA PRO A 135 -17.66 -13.12 2.00
C PRO A 135 -17.88 -13.26 3.51
N GLU A 136 -19.11 -13.03 3.96
CA GLU A 136 -19.46 -13.34 5.34
C GLU A 136 -19.37 -14.84 5.55
N ASP A 137 -18.70 -15.28 6.62
CA ASP A 137 -18.63 -16.70 6.95
C ASP A 137 -19.97 -17.19 7.48
N THR A 138 -20.47 -18.29 6.93
CA THR A 138 -21.67 -18.96 7.41
C THR A 138 -21.42 -19.75 8.69
N SER A 139 -20.13 -19.95 9.06
CA SER A 139 -19.74 -20.64 10.29
C SER A 139 -19.02 -19.68 11.24
N PRO A 140 -19.68 -19.15 12.26
CA PRO A 140 -19.06 -18.23 13.22
C PRO A 140 -18.02 -18.88 14.12
N LEU A 141 -17.88 -20.22 14.09
CA LEU A 141 -17.01 -21.00 15.00
C LEU A 141 -15.57 -20.49 15.09
N LEU A 142 -14.96 -20.15 13.96
CA LEU A 142 -13.58 -19.67 13.94
C LEU A 142 -13.45 -18.28 14.56
N TYR A 143 -14.40 -17.40 14.26
CA TYR A 143 -14.44 -16.06 14.82
C TYR A 143 -14.62 -16.11 16.34
N ASP A 144 -15.58 -16.92 16.82
CA ASP A 144 -15.93 -17.06 18.24
C ASP A 144 -14.77 -17.68 19.05
N GLN A 145 -13.93 -18.51 18.42
CA GLN A 145 -12.77 -19.11 19.07
C GLN A 145 -11.55 -18.17 19.12
N ILE A 146 -11.34 -17.35 18.10
CA ILE A 146 -10.16 -16.49 18.00
C ILE A 146 -10.37 -15.14 18.69
N ALA A 147 -11.57 -14.56 18.59
CA ALA A 147 -11.84 -13.25 19.15
C ALA A 147 -11.54 -13.12 20.66
N PRO A 148 -11.87 -14.10 21.53
CA PRO A 148 -11.53 -14.05 22.95
C PRO A 148 -10.03 -14.08 23.24
N VAL A 149 -9.23 -14.69 22.36
CA VAL A 149 -7.78 -14.85 22.54
C VAL A 149 -7.03 -13.61 22.03
N CYS A 150 -7.52 -13.00 20.94
CA CYS A 150 -6.91 -11.84 20.27
C CYS A 150 -7.64 -10.53 20.60
N GLN A 151 -7.93 -10.27 21.88
CA GLN A 151 -8.75 -9.14 22.32
C GLN A 151 -8.16 -7.78 21.90
N LYS A 152 -6.83 -7.60 21.96
CA LYS A 152 -6.15 -6.35 21.59
C LYS A 152 -6.28 -6.07 20.09
N GLU A 153 -6.11 -7.09 19.28
CA GLU A 153 -6.21 -7.04 17.83
C GLU A 153 -7.65 -6.71 17.40
N PHE A 154 -8.64 -7.37 18.01
CA PHE A 154 -10.05 -7.10 17.72
C PHE A 154 -10.49 -5.72 18.19
N ALA A 155 -10.04 -5.23 19.35
CA ALA A 155 -10.28 -3.85 19.77
C ALA A 155 -9.70 -2.83 18.76
N CYS A 156 -8.57 -3.15 18.15
CA CYS A 156 -8.02 -2.35 17.07
C CYS A 156 -8.87 -2.43 15.79
N VAL A 157 -9.32 -3.64 15.42
CA VAL A 157 -10.23 -3.86 14.28
C VAL A 157 -11.56 -3.11 14.46
N ASP A 158 -12.08 -3.01 15.70
CA ASP A 158 -13.29 -2.21 16.00
C ASP A 158 -13.09 -0.73 15.68
N LYS A 159 -11.92 -0.17 15.95
CA LYS A 159 -11.59 1.22 15.56
C LYS A 159 -11.47 1.38 14.05
N ILE A 160 -10.90 0.37 13.36
CA ILE A 160 -10.87 0.35 11.90
C ILE A 160 -12.30 0.30 11.35
N GLN A 161 -13.22 -0.48 11.97
CA GLN A 161 -14.61 -0.53 11.59
C GLN A 161 -15.29 0.84 11.70
N ILE A 162 -15.03 1.61 12.77
CA ILE A 162 -15.58 2.96 12.93
C ILE A 162 -15.11 3.84 11.77
N TYR A 163 -13.80 3.86 11.49
CA TYR A 163 -13.24 4.58 10.36
C TYR A 163 -13.89 4.18 9.02
N VAL A 164 -14.03 2.88 8.77
CA VAL A 164 -14.64 2.35 7.54
C VAL A 164 -16.10 2.77 7.43
N SER A 165 -16.84 2.75 8.54
CA SER A 165 -18.26 3.18 8.56
C SER A 165 -18.40 4.67 8.23
N GLU A 166 -17.52 5.51 8.77
CA GLU A 166 -17.55 6.96 8.57
C GLU A 166 -17.12 7.38 7.17
N GLN A 167 -16.06 6.76 6.64
CA GLN A 167 -15.45 7.17 5.36
C GLN A 167 -16.04 6.47 4.15
N PHE A 168 -16.48 5.22 4.29
CA PHE A 168 -16.91 4.38 3.17
C PHE A 168 -18.38 3.96 3.28
N GLN A 169 -19.07 4.29 4.39
CA GLN A 169 -20.45 3.88 4.67
C GLN A 169 -20.63 2.34 4.55
N ALA A 170 -19.59 1.60 4.95
CA ALA A 170 -19.51 0.15 4.82
C ALA A 170 -19.32 -0.53 6.18
N GLN A 171 -19.70 -1.80 6.23
CA GLN A 171 -19.39 -2.70 7.34
C GLN A 171 -18.30 -3.67 6.91
N ILE A 172 -17.43 -4.02 7.86
CA ILE A 172 -16.37 -5.03 7.63
C ILE A 172 -16.94 -6.41 7.96
N THR A 173 -16.88 -7.35 7.02
CA THR A 173 -17.32 -8.73 7.24
C THR A 173 -16.51 -9.43 8.33
N ASN A 174 -17.04 -10.47 8.96
CA ASN A 174 -16.32 -11.24 9.98
C ASN A 174 -15.04 -11.87 9.43
N GLN A 175 -15.03 -12.29 8.17
CA GLN A 175 -13.80 -12.79 7.53
C GLN A 175 -12.73 -11.71 7.35
N GLU A 176 -13.12 -10.47 6.99
CA GLU A 176 -12.17 -9.36 6.92
C GLU A 176 -11.66 -8.96 8.32
N ARG A 177 -12.51 -9.05 9.34
CA ARG A 177 -12.12 -8.80 10.73
C ARG A 177 -11.06 -9.81 11.20
N LEU A 178 -11.26 -11.10 10.92
CA LEU A 178 -10.27 -12.16 11.18
C LEU A 178 -8.98 -11.94 10.38
N TYR A 179 -9.11 -11.56 9.11
CA TYR A 179 -7.97 -11.24 8.25
C TYR A 179 -7.11 -10.13 8.85
N LEU A 180 -7.74 -9.01 9.24
CA LEU A 180 -7.06 -7.88 9.87
C LEU A 180 -6.42 -8.28 11.20
N ALA A 181 -7.18 -8.93 12.09
CA ALA A 181 -6.69 -9.37 13.41
C ALA A 181 -5.43 -10.25 13.28
N ARG A 182 -5.42 -11.21 12.35
CA ARG A 182 -4.27 -12.06 12.08
C ARG A 182 -3.02 -11.26 11.67
N HIS A 183 -3.18 -10.27 10.80
CA HIS A 183 -2.05 -9.47 10.32
C HIS A 183 -1.55 -8.47 11.36
N ILE A 184 -2.46 -7.93 12.18
CA ILE A 184 -2.12 -7.10 13.35
C ILE A 184 -1.37 -7.94 14.39
N HIS A 185 -1.83 -9.15 14.68
CA HIS A 185 -1.16 -10.05 15.60
C HIS A 185 0.30 -10.33 15.18
N ARG A 186 0.49 -10.64 13.90
CA ARG A 186 1.82 -10.92 13.37
C ARG A 186 2.79 -9.75 13.50
N ILE A 187 2.33 -8.50 13.23
CA ILE A 187 3.21 -7.33 13.39
C ILE A 187 3.52 -7.04 14.86
N LEU A 188 2.63 -7.42 15.79
CA LEU A 188 2.88 -7.34 17.23
C LEU A 188 3.96 -8.34 17.69
N GLU A 189 3.91 -9.58 17.20
CA GLU A 189 4.92 -10.61 17.54
C GLU A 189 6.32 -10.20 17.07
N ASP A 190 6.43 -9.56 15.91
CA ASP A 190 7.72 -9.13 15.36
C ASP A 190 8.36 -7.95 16.14
N GLN A 191 7.63 -7.32 17.06
CA GLN A 191 8.12 -6.22 17.93
C GLN A 191 8.39 -6.64 19.38
N SER A 192 8.08 -7.89 19.73
CA SER A 192 8.32 -8.48 21.05
C SER A 192 9.67 -9.14 21.13
#